data_5e45b92cb9e940839bb0fba0eb5e1c42
#
_entry.id   5e45b92cb9e940839bb0fba0eb5e1c42
#
_cell.length_a   1.000
_cell.length_b   1.000
_cell.length_c   1.000
_cell.angle_alpha   90.00
_cell.angle_beta   90.00
_cell.angle_gamma   90.00
#
_symmetry.space_group_name_H-M   'P 1'
#
loop_
_entity.id
_entity.type
_entity.pdbx_description
1 polymer ?
#
loop_
_entity_poly.entity_id
_entity_poly.type
_entity_poly.pdbx_seq_one_letter_code
_entity_poly.pdbx_strand_id
1 'polypeptide(L)'
;MILPLAAKYGGIHHGAFLPHEGPNNIAVHLFSFPSLAEYERYRTAVRDDEVAKEAWRLADETRCILSFERSFMRPVLAAEP
;
A
#
# COMPACT_ATOMS: atom_id res chain seq x y z
N MET A 1 -0.41 9.45 -8.35
CA MET A 1 -1.43 8.74 -7.59
C MET A 1 -1.18 7.25 -7.60
N ILE A 2 -1.17 6.65 -6.47
CA ILE A 2 -0.96 5.21 -6.40
C ILE A 2 -2.27 4.51 -6.66
N LEU A 3 -2.25 3.66 -7.66
CA LEU A 3 -3.41 2.89 -8.01
C LEU A 3 -3.55 1.70 -7.08
N PRO A 4 -4.74 1.10 -7.02
CA PRO A 4 -4.96 -0.07 -6.18
C PRO A 4 -4.29 -1.31 -6.75
N LEU A 5 -2.97 -1.30 -6.81
CA LEU A 5 -2.20 -2.43 -7.30
C LEU A 5 -2.43 -3.67 -6.46
N ALA A 6 -2.73 -3.49 -5.17
CA ALA A 6 -3.04 -4.62 -4.31
C ALA A 6 -4.23 -5.42 -4.83
N ALA A 7 -5.27 -4.72 -5.31
CA ALA A 7 -6.44 -5.39 -5.84
C ALA A 7 -6.12 -6.16 -7.12
N LYS A 8 -5.24 -5.63 -7.93
CA LYS A 8 -4.80 -6.28 -9.16
C LYS A 8 -4.12 -7.62 -8.88
N TYR A 9 -3.44 -7.72 -7.76
CA TYR A 9 -2.66 -8.90 -7.41
C TYR A 9 -3.21 -9.66 -6.22
N GLY A 10 -4.53 -9.65 -6.05
CA GLY A 10 -5.19 -10.51 -5.08
C GLY A 10 -5.41 -9.92 -3.69
N GLY A 11 -5.09 -8.65 -3.49
CA GLY A 11 -5.34 -8.00 -2.23
C GLY A 11 -6.62 -7.17 -2.24
N ILE A 12 -6.96 -6.59 -1.12
CA ILE A 12 -8.05 -5.65 -0.98
C ILE A 12 -7.49 -4.32 -0.53
N HIS A 13 -7.71 -3.28 -1.30
CA HIS A 13 -7.30 -1.94 -0.94
C HIS A 13 -8.42 -1.26 -0.16
N HIS A 14 -8.17 -0.98 1.11
CA HIS A 14 -9.18 -0.38 1.98
C HIS A 14 -9.22 1.14 1.88
N GLY A 15 -8.12 1.75 1.50
CA GLY A 15 -8.11 3.18 1.29
C GLY A 15 -6.74 3.78 1.51
N ALA A 16 -6.63 5.04 1.10
CA ALA A 16 -5.49 5.88 1.37
C ALA A 16 -6.00 7.05 2.21
N PHE A 17 -5.27 7.35 3.26
CA PHE A 17 -5.71 8.34 4.23
C PHE A 17 -4.66 9.42 4.39
N LEU A 18 -5.09 10.66 4.26
CA LEU A 18 -4.27 11.82 4.53
C LEU A 18 -4.67 12.41 5.88
N PRO A 19 -3.80 13.16 6.53
CA PRO A 19 -4.13 13.72 7.85
C PRO A 19 -5.32 14.66 7.77
N HIS A 20 -6.23 14.52 8.72
CA HIS A 20 -7.27 15.50 8.96
C HIS A 20 -6.85 16.36 10.16
N GLU A 21 -6.38 15.67 11.20
CA GLU A 21 -5.78 16.32 12.35
C GLU A 21 -4.55 15.51 12.74
N GLY A 22 -3.54 16.17 13.28
CA GLY A 22 -2.30 15.54 13.68
C GLY A 22 -1.17 15.88 12.72
N PRO A 23 -0.12 15.05 12.67
CA PRO A 23 1.01 15.31 11.77
C PRO A 23 0.54 15.46 10.34
N ASN A 24 0.98 16.49 9.67
CA ASN A 24 0.51 16.82 8.33
C ASN A 24 1.40 16.30 7.21
N ASN A 25 2.36 15.47 7.53
CA ASN A 25 3.31 14.92 6.58
C ASN A 25 3.27 13.40 6.49
N ILE A 26 2.18 12.80 6.93
CA ILE A 26 2.02 11.35 6.94
C ILE A 26 0.83 10.96 6.08
N ALA A 27 1.02 9.95 5.25
CA ALA A 27 -0.09 9.31 4.53
C ALA A 27 -0.12 7.84 4.91
N VAL A 28 -1.30 7.29 5.02
CA VAL A 28 -1.49 5.88 5.37
C VAL A 28 -2.24 5.18 4.26
N HIS A 29 -1.71 4.04 3.84
CA HIS A 29 -2.42 3.14 2.93
C HIS A 29 -2.73 1.86 3.66
N LEU A 30 -3.94 1.40 3.55
CA LEU A 30 -4.40 0.21 4.23
C LEU A 30 -4.92 -0.80 3.23
N PHE A 31 -4.35 -1.99 3.25
CA PHE A 31 -4.84 -3.07 2.40
C PHE A 31 -4.63 -4.41 3.08
N SER A 32 -5.34 -5.41 2.56
CA SER A 32 -5.34 -6.75 3.14
C SER A 32 -4.99 -7.80 2.10
N PHE A 33 -4.39 -8.88 2.58
CA PHE A 33 -4.13 -10.07 1.78
C PHE A 33 -4.56 -11.29 2.58
N PRO A 34 -4.94 -12.38 1.91
CA PRO A 34 -5.37 -13.59 2.61
C PRO A 34 -4.28 -14.20 3.50
N SER A 35 -3.02 -14.01 3.13
CA SER A 35 -1.89 -14.56 3.88
C SER A 35 -0.63 -13.78 3.55
N LEU A 36 0.41 -14.01 4.34
CA LEU A 36 1.71 -13.42 4.03
C LEU A 36 2.29 -13.97 2.73
N ALA A 37 1.97 -15.21 2.40
CA ALA A 37 2.42 -15.78 1.13
C ALA A 37 1.83 -15.02 -0.06
N GLU A 38 0.55 -14.67 0.02
CA GLU A 38 -0.10 -13.87 -1.03
C GLU A 38 0.49 -12.47 -1.11
N TYR A 39 0.82 -11.90 0.04
CA TYR A 39 1.47 -10.60 0.08
C TYR A 39 2.85 -10.66 -0.59
N GLU A 40 3.60 -11.71 -0.35
CA GLU A 40 4.92 -11.87 -0.99
C GLU A 40 4.81 -11.99 -2.50
N ARG A 41 3.79 -12.71 -2.98
CA ARG A 41 3.54 -12.80 -4.42
C ARG A 41 3.23 -11.44 -5.00
N TYR A 42 2.44 -10.66 -4.30
CA TYR A 42 2.14 -9.29 -4.70
C TYR A 42 3.41 -8.45 -4.79
N ARG A 43 4.27 -8.54 -3.79
CA ARG A 43 5.51 -7.77 -3.79
C ARG A 43 6.41 -8.15 -4.96
N THR A 44 6.48 -9.41 -5.26
CA THR A 44 7.27 -9.89 -6.39
C THR A 44 6.70 -9.41 -7.72
N ALA A 45 5.39 -9.53 -7.88
CA ALA A 45 4.72 -9.13 -9.11
C ALA A 45 4.82 -7.63 -9.36
N VAL A 46 4.71 -6.84 -8.31
CA VAL A 46 4.76 -5.38 -8.40
C VAL A 46 6.11 -4.88 -8.90
N ARG A 47 7.19 -5.59 -8.60
CA ARG A 47 8.51 -5.20 -9.07
C ARG A 47 8.58 -5.10 -10.59
N ASP A 48 7.82 -5.95 -11.28
CA ASP A 48 7.83 -5.99 -12.73
C ASP A 48 6.64 -5.27 -13.37
N ASP A 49 5.79 -4.67 -12.55
CA ASP A 49 4.62 -3.96 -13.03
C ASP A 49 5.02 -2.58 -13.54
N GLU A 50 4.66 -2.29 -14.78
CA GLU A 50 5.05 -1.02 -15.41
C GLU A 50 4.42 0.19 -14.72
N VAL A 51 3.20 0.05 -14.25
CA VAL A 51 2.53 1.15 -13.53
C VAL A 51 3.26 1.44 -12.22
N ALA A 52 3.66 0.40 -11.50
CA ALA A 52 4.39 0.56 -10.26
C ALA A 52 5.76 1.17 -10.50
N LYS A 53 6.46 0.72 -11.52
CA LYS A 53 7.76 1.30 -11.88
C LYS A 53 7.65 2.78 -12.17
N GLU A 54 6.64 3.18 -12.92
CA GLU A 54 6.43 4.58 -13.25
C GLU A 54 6.08 5.40 -12.00
N ALA A 55 5.26 4.86 -11.12
CA ALA A 55 4.91 5.53 -9.87
C ALA A 55 6.14 5.75 -9.00
N TRP A 56 6.98 4.74 -8.88
CA TRP A 56 8.21 4.86 -8.08
C TRP A 56 9.20 5.83 -8.71
N ARG A 57 9.29 5.82 -10.03
CA ARG A 57 10.15 6.76 -10.74
C ARG A 57 9.72 8.20 -10.46
N LEU A 58 8.43 8.45 -10.51
CA LEU A 58 7.89 9.77 -10.24
C LEU A 58 8.11 10.18 -8.78
N ALA A 59 7.92 9.27 -7.85
CA ALA A 59 8.16 9.54 -6.44
C ALA A 59 9.62 9.88 -6.18
N ASP A 60 10.53 9.18 -6.83
CA ASP A 60 11.97 9.42 -6.72
C ASP A 60 12.33 10.79 -7.29
N GLU A 61 11.80 11.10 -8.45
CA GLU A 61 12.07 12.35 -9.14
C GLU A 61 11.56 13.55 -8.37
N THR A 62 10.38 13.45 -7.80
CA THR A 62 9.78 14.56 -7.06
C THR A 62 10.18 14.59 -5.59
N ARG A 63 10.76 13.50 -5.09
CA ARG A 63 11.11 13.35 -3.67
C ARG A 63 9.94 13.56 -2.74
N CYS A 64 8.75 13.17 -3.17
CA CYS A 64 7.55 13.34 -2.37
C CYS A 64 7.49 12.38 -1.19
N ILE A 65 8.24 11.29 -1.24
CA ILE A 65 8.31 10.32 -0.15
C ILE A 65 9.72 10.39 0.45
N LEU A 66 9.81 10.86 1.68
CA LEU A 66 11.07 10.97 2.39
C LEU A 66 11.43 9.68 3.12
N SER A 67 10.42 8.99 3.62
CA SER A 67 10.60 7.72 4.30
C SER A 67 9.26 7.00 4.33
N PHE A 68 9.29 5.69 4.56
CA PHE A 68 8.06 4.95 4.74
C PHE A 68 8.30 3.76 5.66
N GLU A 69 7.22 3.30 6.25
CA GLU A 69 7.19 2.13 7.11
C GLU A 69 6.08 1.20 6.65
N ARG A 70 6.31 -0.08 6.82
CA ARG A 70 5.30 -1.09 6.61
C ARG A 70 5.10 -1.87 7.88
N SER A 71 3.85 -2.08 8.23
CA SER A 71 3.50 -2.85 9.41
C SER A 71 2.44 -3.86 9.03
N PHE A 72 2.44 -4.97 9.73
CA PHE A 72 1.46 -6.02 9.53
C PHE A 72 0.65 -6.18 10.79
N MET A 73 -0.65 -6.29 10.63
CA MET A 73 -1.56 -6.41 11.74
C MET A 73 -2.51 -7.56 11.49
N ARG A 74 -2.96 -8.15 12.56
CA ARG A 74 -3.98 -9.20 12.51
C ARG A 74 -5.21 -8.69 13.23
N PRO A 75 -6.39 -8.86 12.66
CA PRO A 75 -7.61 -8.43 13.36
C PRO A 75 -7.75 -9.19 14.67
N VAL A 76 -8.06 -8.47 15.73
CA VAL A 76 -8.39 -9.07 17.02
C VAL A 76 -9.85 -9.45 17.05
N LEU A 77 -10.68 -8.59 16.46
CA LEU A 77 -12.10 -8.86 16.32
C LEU A 77 -12.38 -9.12 14.85
N ALA A 78 -13.10 -10.18 14.57
CA ALA A 78 -13.48 -10.48 13.20
C ALA A 78 -14.40 -9.39 12.68
N ALA A 79 -14.23 -9.05 11.41
CA ALA A 79 -15.16 -8.13 10.77
C ALA A 79 -16.55 -8.77 10.76
N GLU A 80 -17.54 -7.96 11.03
CA GLU A 80 -18.91 -8.44 10.97
C GLU A 80 -19.32 -8.69 9.52
N PRO A 81 -19.98 -9.80 9.26
CA PRO A 81 -20.46 -10.09 7.93
C PRO A 81 -21.52 -9.12 7.45
#